data_37fb7a4b600089d1929de03397ded282
#
_entry.id   37fb7a4b600089d1929de03397ded282
#
_cell.length_a   1.000
_cell.length_b   1.000
_cell.length_c   1.000
_cell.angle_alpha   90.00
_cell.angle_beta   90.00
_cell.angle_gamma   90.00
#
_symmetry.space_group_name_H-M   'P 1'
#
loop_
_entity.id
_entity.type
_entity.pdbx_description
1 polymer ?
#
loop_
_entity_poly.entity_id
_entity_poly.type
_entity_poly.pdbx_seq_one_letter_code
_entity_poly.pdbx_strand_id
1 'polypeptide(L)'
;YLSTGAYHDLPPGVVESVKHFCNERAYQRLLEEQQLLDQYRQAWAHAPYPPIFVTVNAVVVQSGHVLLVRRTAAPGKGLYALPGGFINPHERLLDACLRELRERIRLKVPEPVLKGSLRGQRLFDEPHRSWRGRTLAEAFYFALRPDQHLPRLKPVKGGDHARWVALADLEPDSLFEDHFFIIQNFLGLPADFGSS
;
A
#
# COMPACT_ATOMS: atom_id res chain seq x y z
N TYR A 1 -10.17 3.90 26.27
CA TYR A 1 -9.70 5.06 27.03
C TYR A 1 -9.59 6.31 26.15
N LEU A 2 -8.81 6.29 25.06
CA LEU A 2 -8.57 7.48 24.22
C LEU A 2 -9.86 8.07 23.60
N SER A 3 -10.76 7.22 23.14
CA SER A 3 -12.01 7.64 22.47
C SER A 3 -13.18 7.91 23.41
N THR A 4 -13.17 7.33 24.61
CA THR A 4 -14.30 7.43 25.56
C THR A 4 -14.10 8.51 26.62
N GLY A 5 -12.88 9.04 26.77
CA GLY A 5 -12.56 10.01 27.82
C GLY A 5 -12.63 9.46 29.26
N ALA A 6 -12.71 8.14 29.42
CA ALA A 6 -12.79 7.48 30.72
C ALA A 6 -11.38 7.32 31.33
N TYR A 7 -10.92 8.35 32.07
CA TYR A 7 -9.56 8.41 32.61
C TYR A 7 -9.48 8.11 34.12
N HIS A 8 -10.58 7.69 34.75
CA HIS A 8 -10.70 7.55 36.22
C HIS A 8 -9.73 6.51 36.82
N ASP A 9 -9.31 5.53 36.03
CA ASP A 9 -8.40 4.45 36.47
C ASP A 9 -6.92 4.73 36.14
N LEU A 10 -6.59 5.92 35.59
CA LEU A 10 -5.23 6.25 35.18
C LEU A 10 -4.58 7.22 36.16
N PRO A 11 -3.25 7.06 36.42
CA PRO A 11 -2.48 8.05 37.20
C PRO A 11 -2.57 9.46 36.56
N PRO A 12 -2.57 10.54 37.38
CA PRO A 12 -2.75 11.93 36.86
C PRO A 12 -1.76 12.30 35.76
N GLY A 13 -0.47 11.97 35.87
CA GLY A 13 0.53 12.26 34.85
C GLY A 13 0.27 11.51 33.52
N VAL A 14 -0.32 10.31 33.56
CA VAL A 14 -0.73 9.56 32.36
C VAL A 14 -1.94 10.23 31.71
N VAL A 15 -2.91 10.70 32.51
CA VAL A 15 -4.08 11.43 32.02
C VAL A 15 -3.67 12.68 31.25
N GLU A 16 -2.71 13.43 31.76
CA GLU A 16 -2.21 14.65 31.10
C GLU A 16 -1.52 14.34 29.77
N SER A 17 -0.64 13.30 29.75
CA SER A 17 0.01 12.85 28.54
C SER A 17 -0.99 12.36 27.49
N VAL A 18 -2.01 11.60 27.89
CA VAL A 18 -3.09 11.14 27.01
C VAL A 18 -3.88 12.31 26.42
N LYS A 19 -4.25 13.29 27.25
CA LYS A 19 -4.95 14.49 26.79
C LYS A 19 -4.11 15.31 25.81
N HIS A 20 -2.82 15.43 26.08
CA HIS A 20 -1.89 16.09 25.16
C HIS A 20 -1.85 15.38 23.81
N PHE A 21 -1.64 14.06 23.81
CA PHE A 21 -1.64 13.24 22.60
C PHE A 21 -2.94 13.33 21.80
N CYS A 22 -4.10 13.35 22.47
CA CYS A 22 -5.41 13.51 21.80
C CYS A 22 -5.54 14.82 21.01
N ASN A 23 -4.77 15.85 21.35
CA ASN A 23 -4.75 17.12 20.63
C ASN A 23 -3.74 17.14 19.47
N GLU A 24 -2.89 16.13 19.33
CA GLU A 24 -1.91 16.07 18.26
C GLU A 24 -2.53 15.67 16.91
N ARG A 25 -1.90 16.13 15.83
CA ARG A 25 -2.28 15.73 14.46
C ARG A 25 -2.16 14.22 14.22
N ALA A 26 -1.24 13.56 14.94
CA ALA A 26 -1.07 12.12 14.86
C ALA A 26 -2.32 11.38 15.34
N TYR A 27 -2.92 11.80 16.47
CA TYR A 27 -4.15 11.22 16.97
C TYR A 27 -5.35 11.46 16.05
N GLN A 28 -5.47 12.65 15.48
CA GLN A 28 -6.54 12.95 14.51
C GLN A 28 -6.46 12.05 13.28
N ARG A 29 -5.26 11.76 12.79
CA ARG A 29 -5.06 10.79 11.70
C ARG A 29 -5.48 9.37 12.09
N LEU A 30 -5.17 8.93 13.31
CA LEU A 30 -5.60 7.62 13.81
C LEU A 30 -7.14 7.52 13.89
N LEU A 31 -7.81 8.59 14.29
CA LEU A 31 -9.28 8.64 14.29
C LEU A 31 -9.87 8.55 12.87
N GLU A 32 -9.29 9.28 11.91
CA GLU A 32 -9.72 9.21 10.50
C GLU A 32 -9.53 7.77 9.94
N GLU A 33 -8.40 7.13 10.24
CA GLU A 33 -8.13 5.75 9.85
C GLU A 33 -9.14 4.78 10.49
N GLN A 34 -9.38 4.92 11.79
CA GLN A 34 -10.33 4.08 12.51
C GLN A 34 -11.75 4.23 11.97
N GLN A 35 -12.21 5.46 11.73
CA GLN A 35 -13.54 5.71 11.17
C GLN A 35 -13.72 5.07 9.80
N LEU A 36 -12.70 5.14 8.94
CA LEU A 36 -12.74 4.50 7.64
C LEU A 36 -12.84 2.97 7.76
N LEU A 37 -12.06 2.37 8.66
CA LEU A 37 -12.11 0.92 8.90
C LEU A 37 -13.47 0.47 9.44
N ASP A 38 -14.07 1.26 10.31
CA ASP A 38 -15.41 0.98 10.84
C ASP A 38 -16.47 1.10 9.75
N GLN A 39 -16.39 2.09 8.87
CA GLN A 39 -17.25 2.19 7.69
C GLN A 39 -17.10 0.97 6.77
N TYR A 40 -15.88 0.51 6.54
CA TYR A 40 -15.63 -0.72 5.78
C TYR A 40 -16.31 -1.94 6.39
N ARG A 41 -16.17 -2.12 7.71
CA ARG A 41 -16.83 -3.22 8.43
C ARG A 41 -18.34 -3.14 8.36
N GLN A 42 -18.91 -1.94 8.56
CA GLN A 42 -20.35 -1.69 8.52
C GLN A 42 -20.94 -1.93 7.12
N ALA A 43 -20.24 -1.56 6.05
CA ALA A 43 -20.70 -1.78 4.69
C ALA A 43 -20.94 -3.27 4.36
N TRP A 44 -20.25 -4.17 5.06
CA TRP A 44 -20.36 -5.61 4.87
C TRP A 44 -21.09 -6.34 6.02
N ALA A 45 -21.62 -5.60 7.00
CA ALA A 45 -22.25 -6.20 8.19
C ALA A 45 -23.45 -7.11 7.87
N HIS A 46 -24.13 -6.87 6.76
CA HIS A 46 -25.28 -7.65 6.30
C HIS A 46 -24.94 -8.70 5.23
N ALA A 47 -23.66 -8.85 4.87
CA ALA A 47 -23.25 -9.89 3.94
C ALA A 47 -23.43 -11.28 4.59
N PRO A 48 -23.90 -12.31 3.84
CA PRO A 48 -24.13 -13.65 4.40
C PRO A 48 -22.83 -14.33 4.86
N TYR A 49 -21.69 -13.87 4.37
CA TYR A 49 -20.34 -14.31 4.76
C TYR A 49 -19.40 -13.12 4.87
N PRO A 50 -18.35 -13.19 5.74
CA PRO A 50 -17.30 -12.18 5.75
C PRO A 50 -16.66 -12.03 4.37
N PRO A 51 -16.47 -10.80 3.86
CA PRO A 51 -15.88 -10.59 2.55
C PRO A 51 -14.41 -11.00 2.53
N ILE A 52 -13.98 -11.56 1.40
CA ILE A 52 -12.58 -11.76 1.08
C ILE A 52 -12.27 -10.84 -0.09
N PHE A 53 -11.39 -9.86 0.15
CA PHE A 53 -10.98 -8.91 -0.88
C PHE A 53 -9.85 -9.47 -1.72
N VAL A 54 -9.86 -9.20 -3.01
CA VAL A 54 -8.78 -9.57 -3.92
C VAL A 54 -8.20 -8.31 -4.54
N THR A 55 -6.89 -8.16 -4.43
CA THR A 55 -6.13 -7.04 -4.96
C THR A 55 -4.98 -7.52 -5.82
N VAL A 56 -4.46 -6.62 -6.65
CA VAL A 56 -3.23 -6.83 -7.41
C VAL A 56 -2.21 -5.77 -7.06
N ASN A 57 -0.93 -6.14 -7.08
CA ASN A 57 0.19 -5.24 -6.85
C ASN A 57 1.24 -5.40 -7.95
N ALA A 58 1.83 -4.29 -8.41
CA ALA A 58 2.89 -4.30 -9.40
C ALA A 58 4.23 -3.90 -8.75
N VAL A 59 5.19 -4.82 -8.72
CA VAL A 59 6.59 -4.52 -8.41
C VAL A 59 7.29 -4.25 -9.73
N VAL A 60 7.41 -2.98 -10.12
CA VAL A 60 8.07 -2.58 -11.38
C VAL A 60 9.44 -2.01 -11.04
N VAL A 61 10.49 -2.65 -11.56
CA VAL A 61 11.88 -2.29 -11.26
C VAL A 61 12.64 -1.96 -12.54
N GLN A 62 13.44 -0.91 -12.50
CA GLN A 62 14.42 -0.54 -13.55
C GLN A 62 15.61 0.18 -12.95
N SER A 63 16.82 -0.18 -13.38
CA SER A 63 18.07 0.51 -13.04
C SER A 63 18.19 0.82 -11.54
N GLY A 64 17.92 -0.18 -10.68
CA GLY A 64 18.03 -0.03 -9.22
C GLY A 64 16.91 0.80 -8.57
N HIS A 65 15.83 1.12 -9.28
CA HIS A 65 14.68 1.84 -8.75
C HIS A 65 13.40 1.00 -8.82
N VAL A 66 12.51 1.20 -7.88
CA VAL A 66 11.16 0.62 -7.86
C VAL A 66 10.12 1.73 -8.02
N LEU A 67 9.06 1.42 -8.76
CA LEU A 67 7.92 2.31 -8.94
C LEU A 67 7.00 2.23 -7.72
N LEU A 68 6.80 3.35 -7.05
CA LEU A 68 5.90 3.50 -5.90
C LEU A 68 4.89 4.63 -6.13
N VAL A 69 3.81 4.59 -5.38
CA VAL A 69 2.80 5.65 -5.31
C VAL A 69 2.73 6.20 -3.90
N ARG A 70 2.67 7.51 -3.75
CA ARG A 70 2.39 8.14 -2.46
C ARG A 70 0.89 8.25 -2.27
N ARG A 71 0.37 7.58 -1.26
CA ARG A 71 -1.07 7.54 -0.97
C ARG A 71 -1.58 8.90 -0.55
N THR A 72 -2.69 9.33 -1.16
CA THR A 72 -3.33 10.63 -0.87
C THR A 72 -4.51 10.51 0.06
N ALA A 73 -5.04 9.28 0.26
CA ALA A 73 -6.18 8.97 1.10
C ALA A 73 -5.88 7.89 2.14
N ALA A 74 -6.65 7.86 3.21
CA ALA A 74 -6.65 6.79 4.19
C ALA A 74 -7.18 5.46 3.58
N PRO A 75 -6.80 4.30 4.12
CA PRO A 75 -5.79 4.09 5.15
C PRO A 75 -4.37 4.34 4.61
N GLY A 76 -3.44 4.70 5.48
CA GLY A 76 -2.03 4.89 5.14
C GLY A 76 -1.73 6.16 4.34
N LYS A 77 -2.50 7.24 4.51
CA LYS A 77 -2.27 8.54 3.86
C LYS A 77 -0.86 9.05 4.13
N GLY A 78 -0.13 9.33 3.04
CA GLY A 78 1.24 9.84 3.07
C GLY A 78 2.31 8.74 2.98
N LEU A 79 1.96 7.46 3.20
CA LEU A 79 2.86 6.33 2.99
C LEU A 79 3.03 6.03 1.49
N TYR A 80 4.12 5.35 1.18
CA TYR A 80 4.34 4.79 -0.15
C TYR A 80 3.69 3.41 -0.27
N ALA A 81 3.19 3.09 -1.44
CA ALA A 81 2.59 1.80 -1.75
C ALA A 81 3.03 1.32 -3.15
N LEU A 82 3.00 0.03 -3.38
CA LEU A 82 3.08 -0.52 -4.73
C LEU A 82 1.88 -0.05 -5.55
N PRO A 83 2.06 0.25 -6.85
CA PRO A 83 0.94 0.40 -7.76
C PRO A 83 0.02 -0.82 -7.71
N GLY A 84 -1.27 -0.61 -7.57
CA GLY A 84 -2.21 -1.70 -7.48
C GLY A 84 -3.60 -1.25 -7.04
N GLY A 85 -4.51 -2.19 -6.93
CA GLY A 85 -5.89 -1.93 -6.56
C GLY A 85 -6.74 -3.19 -6.52
N PHE A 86 -8.03 -3.01 -6.27
CA PHE A 86 -9.00 -4.08 -6.34
C PHE A 86 -9.20 -4.53 -7.79
N ILE A 87 -9.47 -5.83 -7.96
CA ILE A 87 -9.86 -6.38 -9.26
C ILE A 87 -11.34 -6.06 -9.54
N ASN A 88 -11.68 -5.98 -10.83
CA ASN A 88 -13.07 -5.96 -11.27
C ASN A 88 -13.60 -7.40 -11.42
N PRO A 89 -14.93 -7.63 -11.30
CA PRO A 89 -15.51 -8.98 -11.35
C PRO A 89 -15.23 -9.79 -12.62
N HIS A 90 -14.89 -9.12 -13.71
CA HIS A 90 -14.78 -9.73 -15.05
C HIS A 90 -13.38 -9.57 -15.67
N GLU A 91 -12.34 -9.33 -14.87
CA GLU A 91 -10.96 -9.20 -15.38
C GLU A 91 -10.04 -10.24 -14.75
N ARG A 92 -8.99 -10.63 -15.46
CA ARG A 92 -7.93 -11.48 -14.93
C ARG A 92 -6.97 -10.66 -14.08
N LEU A 93 -6.30 -11.30 -13.11
CA LEU A 93 -5.40 -10.61 -12.18
C LEU A 93 -4.28 -9.83 -12.89
N LEU A 94 -3.66 -10.41 -13.91
CA LEU A 94 -2.63 -9.70 -14.69
C LEU A 94 -3.22 -8.51 -15.47
N ASP A 95 -4.41 -8.65 -16.03
CA ASP A 95 -5.06 -7.56 -16.77
C ASP A 95 -5.44 -6.41 -15.81
N ALA A 96 -5.91 -6.73 -14.61
CA ALA A 96 -6.13 -5.75 -13.53
C ALA A 96 -4.84 -5.00 -13.18
N CYS A 97 -3.74 -5.72 -13.01
CA CYS A 97 -2.44 -5.13 -12.69
C CYS A 97 -1.96 -4.17 -13.80
N LEU A 98 -2.07 -4.59 -15.06
CA LEU A 98 -1.70 -3.76 -16.22
C LEU A 98 -2.63 -2.54 -16.37
N ARG A 99 -3.92 -2.69 -16.07
CA ARG A 99 -4.89 -1.58 -16.04
C ARG A 99 -4.48 -0.53 -15.01
N GLU A 100 -4.15 -0.95 -13.79
CA GLU A 100 -3.69 -0.03 -12.72
C GLU A 100 -2.44 0.75 -13.16
N LEU A 101 -1.45 0.09 -13.76
CA LEU A 101 -0.25 0.75 -14.28
C LEU A 101 -0.56 1.75 -15.41
N ARG A 102 -1.49 1.41 -16.29
CA ARG A 102 -1.86 2.25 -17.45
C ARG A 102 -2.75 3.43 -17.05
N GLU A 103 -3.78 3.20 -16.24
CA GLU A 103 -4.85 4.17 -16.00
C GLU A 103 -4.58 5.04 -14.78
N ARG A 104 -4.18 4.42 -13.66
CA ARG A 104 -3.93 5.15 -12.41
C ARG A 104 -2.53 5.73 -12.33
N ILE A 105 -1.53 4.98 -12.79
CA ILE A 105 -0.12 5.41 -12.71
C ILE A 105 0.30 6.15 -13.99
N ARG A 106 -0.34 5.85 -15.11
CA ARG A 106 0.00 6.38 -16.44
C ARG A 106 1.46 6.18 -16.80
N LEU A 107 1.98 5.02 -16.42
CA LEU A 107 3.33 4.58 -16.76
C LEU A 107 3.50 4.53 -18.28
N LYS A 108 4.52 5.21 -18.80
CA LYS A 108 4.79 5.31 -20.23
C LYS A 108 5.68 4.18 -20.73
N VAL A 109 5.21 2.95 -20.52
CA VAL A 109 5.78 1.72 -21.07
C VAL A 109 4.69 0.99 -21.84
N PRO A 110 4.92 0.61 -23.11
CA PRO A 110 3.95 -0.15 -23.88
C PRO A 110 3.58 -1.48 -23.22
N GLU A 111 2.32 -1.86 -23.29
CA GLU A 111 1.83 -3.10 -22.64
C GLU A 111 2.59 -4.37 -23.09
N PRO A 112 2.95 -4.56 -24.38
CA PRO A 112 3.77 -5.70 -24.79
C PRO A 112 5.14 -5.73 -24.10
N VAL A 113 5.75 -4.56 -23.84
CA VAL A 113 7.02 -4.44 -23.13
C VAL A 113 6.85 -4.82 -21.66
N LEU A 114 5.76 -4.35 -21.00
CA LEU A 114 5.43 -4.75 -19.62
C LEU A 114 5.23 -6.26 -19.55
N LYS A 115 4.39 -6.84 -20.41
CA LYS A 115 4.18 -8.30 -20.46
C LYS A 115 5.48 -9.07 -20.67
N GLY A 116 6.33 -8.61 -21.57
CA GLY A 116 7.65 -9.20 -21.84
C GLY A 116 8.67 -9.03 -20.69
N SER A 117 8.44 -8.08 -19.77
CA SER A 117 9.27 -7.84 -18.60
C SER A 117 8.82 -8.59 -17.33
N LEU A 118 7.70 -9.31 -17.39
CA LEU A 118 7.21 -10.13 -16.28
C LEU A 118 8.23 -11.23 -15.95
N ARG A 119 8.65 -11.32 -14.68
CA ARG A 119 9.65 -12.28 -14.18
C ARG A 119 9.12 -13.18 -13.10
N GLY A 120 8.00 -12.83 -12.48
CA GLY A 120 7.38 -13.64 -11.45
C GLY A 120 6.04 -13.09 -11.02
N GLN A 121 5.28 -13.97 -10.37
CA GLN A 121 4.04 -13.63 -9.69
C GLN A 121 3.95 -14.44 -8.40
N ARG A 122 3.30 -13.89 -7.38
CA ARG A 122 3.11 -14.56 -6.11
C ARG A 122 1.88 -14.02 -5.38
N LEU A 123 1.13 -14.96 -4.79
CA LEU A 123 0.02 -14.64 -3.89
C LEU A 123 0.55 -14.37 -2.48
N PHE A 124 0.11 -13.26 -1.89
CA PHE A 124 0.32 -12.88 -0.49
C PHE A 124 -1.02 -12.97 0.22
N ASP A 125 -1.13 -13.94 1.13
CA ASP A 125 -2.39 -14.35 1.74
C ASP A 125 -2.36 -14.40 3.27
N GLU A 126 -1.40 -13.72 3.92
CA GLU A 126 -1.38 -13.61 5.36
C GLU A 126 -2.72 -13.01 5.87
N PRO A 127 -3.42 -13.69 6.82
CA PRO A 127 -4.75 -13.26 7.25
C PRO A 127 -4.87 -11.82 7.74
N HIS A 128 -3.83 -11.31 8.38
CA HIS A 128 -3.80 -9.99 9.00
C HIS A 128 -3.02 -8.94 8.20
N ARG A 129 -2.66 -9.24 6.95
CA ARG A 129 -1.85 -8.34 6.12
C ARG A 129 -2.50 -6.99 5.81
N SER A 130 -3.83 -6.88 5.89
CA SER A 130 -4.56 -5.64 5.63
C SER A 130 -5.54 -5.31 6.74
N TRP A 131 -5.55 -4.06 7.16
CA TRP A 131 -6.50 -3.55 8.18
C TRP A 131 -7.95 -3.53 7.71
N ARG A 132 -8.19 -3.52 6.40
CA ARG A 132 -9.53 -3.51 5.79
C ARG A 132 -10.29 -4.82 5.95
N GLY A 133 -9.58 -5.90 6.26
CA GLY A 133 -10.12 -7.25 6.41
C GLY A 133 -9.34 -8.28 5.60
N ARG A 134 -9.86 -9.48 5.51
CA ARG A 134 -9.23 -10.58 4.78
C ARG A 134 -8.96 -10.17 3.32
N THR A 135 -7.69 -10.00 2.97
CA THR A 135 -7.27 -9.54 1.65
C THR A 135 -6.23 -10.49 1.07
N LEU A 136 -6.49 -10.98 -0.12
CA LEU A 136 -5.52 -11.71 -0.95
C LEU A 136 -4.91 -10.73 -1.95
N ALA A 137 -3.60 -10.68 -2.07
CA ALA A 137 -2.92 -9.81 -3.03
C ALA A 137 -2.05 -10.64 -3.96
N GLU A 138 -2.39 -10.66 -5.23
CA GLU A 138 -1.50 -11.19 -6.25
C GLU A 138 -0.52 -10.11 -6.69
N ALA A 139 0.76 -10.33 -6.45
CA ALA A 139 1.81 -9.42 -6.84
C ALA A 139 2.54 -9.91 -8.09
N PHE A 140 2.77 -9.00 -9.04
CA PHE A 140 3.46 -9.24 -10.30
C PHE A 140 4.77 -8.47 -10.33
N TYR A 141 5.88 -9.16 -10.60
CA TYR A 141 7.20 -8.57 -10.70
C TYR A 141 7.60 -8.34 -12.16
N PHE A 142 7.81 -7.08 -12.50
CA PHE A 142 8.26 -6.62 -13.81
C PHE A 142 9.67 -6.05 -13.71
N ALA A 143 10.65 -6.74 -14.33
CA ALA A 143 12.01 -6.26 -14.45
C ALA A 143 12.20 -5.63 -15.83
N LEU A 144 12.10 -4.31 -15.92
CA LEU A 144 12.37 -3.57 -17.15
C LEU A 144 13.86 -3.61 -17.49
N ARG A 145 14.18 -3.55 -18.78
CA ARG A 145 15.59 -3.48 -19.21
C ARG A 145 16.25 -2.22 -18.65
N PRO A 146 17.48 -2.32 -18.14
CA PRO A 146 18.24 -1.15 -17.72
C PRO A 146 18.32 -0.09 -18.83
N ASP A 147 18.11 1.17 -18.44
CA ASP A 147 18.23 2.33 -19.32
C ASP A 147 18.82 3.50 -18.51
N GLN A 148 19.39 4.48 -19.19
CA GLN A 148 19.88 5.71 -18.58
C GLN A 148 18.74 6.58 -18.02
N HIS A 149 17.55 6.44 -18.58
CA HIS A 149 16.37 7.20 -18.19
C HIS A 149 15.27 6.27 -17.71
N LEU A 150 14.72 6.58 -16.55
CA LEU A 150 13.54 5.90 -16.05
C LEU A 150 12.28 6.30 -16.86
N PRO A 151 11.33 5.38 -17.08
CA PRO A 151 10.10 5.67 -17.80
C PRO A 151 9.33 6.84 -17.18
N ARG A 152 8.82 7.70 -18.06
CA ARG A 152 8.06 8.87 -17.64
C ARG A 152 6.74 8.45 -17.00
N LEU A 153 6.38 9.17 -15.95
CA LEU A 153 5.10 9.08 -15.26
C LEU A 153 4.30 10.33 -15.58
N LYS A 154 3.01 10.19 -15.85
CA LYS A 154 2.14 11.35 -16.01
C LYS A 154 1.39 11.62 -14.71
N PRO A 155 1.37 12.86 -14.20
CA PRO A 155 0.56 13.21 -13.04
C PRO A 155 -0.91 12.90 -13.28
N VAL A 156 -1.58 12.36 -12.26
CA VAL A 156 -3.03 12.17 -12.25
C VAL A 156 -3.63 13.23 -11.33
N LYS A 157 -4.50 14.08 -11.87
CA LYS A 157 -5.14 15.17 -11.10
C LYS A 157 -6.00 14.55 -9.99
N GLY A 158 -5.69 14.90 -8.73
CA GLY A 158 -6.41 14.39 -7.56
C GLY A 158 -6.15 12.91 -7.21
N GLY A 159 -5.22 12.25 -7.91
CA GLY A 159 -4.82 10.86 -7.65
C GLY A 159 -3.51 10.74 -6.86
N ASP A 160 -3.13 9.51 -6.57
CA ASP A 160 -1.86 9.18 -5.94
C ASP A 160 -0.68 9.62 -6.82
N HIS A 161 0.39 10.09 -6.18
CA HIS A 161 1.58 10.56 -6.88
C HIS A 161 2.58 9.41 -7.06
N ALA A 162 2.71 8.94 -8.30
CA ALA A 162 3.68 7.92 -8.65
C ALA A 162 5.10 8.51 -8.77
N ARG A 163 6.10 7.77 -8.29
CA ARG A 163 7.51 8.12 -8.41
C ARG A 163 8.40 6.87 -8.45
N TRP A 164 9.56 7.01 -9.03
CA TRP A 164 10.64 6.05 -8.90
C TRP A 164 11.43 6.33 -7.62
N VAL A 165 11.66 5.29 -6.82
CA VAL A 165 12.43 5.35 -5.57
C VAL A 165 13.60 4.39 -5.70
N ALA A 166 14.81 4.84 -5.37
CA ALA A 166 15.96 3.95 -5.37
C ALA A 166 15.77 2.82 -4.35
N LEU A 167 16.12 1.61 -4.72
CA LEU A 167 15.99 0.44 -3.82
C LEU A 167 16.80 0.61 -2.52
N ALA A 168 17.92 1.34 -2.61
CA ALA A 168 18.74 1.66 -1.44
C ALA A 168 18.09 2.65 -0.46
N ASP A 169 17.08 3.41 -0.93
CA ASP A 169 16.37 4.43 -0.12
C ASP A 169 15.02 3.90 0.39
N LEU A 170 14.77 2.58 0.28
CA LEU A 170 13.53 1.99 0.78
C LEU A 170 13.59 1.80 2.29
N GLU A 171 12.66 2.44 2.97
CA GLU A 171 12.48 2.33 4.41
C GLU A 171 11.18 1.54 4.70
N PRO A 172 11.24 0.44 5.49
CA PRO A 172 10.06 -0.39 5.80
C PRO A 172 8.90 0.44 6.34
N ASP A 173 9.15 1.34 7.28
CA ASP A 173 8.14 2.15 7.96
C ASP A 173 7.52 3.23 7.05
N SER A 174 8.14 3.51 5.91
CA SER A 174 7.61 4.43 4.91
C SER A 174 6.61 3.76 3.96
N LEU A 175 6.49 2.42 3.99
CA LEU A 175 5.62 1.66 3.10
C LEU A 175 4.31 1.26 3.79
N PHE A 176 3.27 1.17 2.97
CA PHE A 176 1.93 0.81 3.39
C PHE A 176 1.79 -0.70 3.59
N GLU A 177 1.20 -1.12 4.71
CA GLU A 177 0.95 -2.53 5.05
C GLU A 177 2.22 -3.40 4.85
N ASP A 178 2.14 -4.49 4.13
CA ASP A 178 3.23 -5.44 3.87
C ASP A 178 3.98 -5.20 2.55
N HIS A 179 3.82 -4.03 1.92
CA HIS A 179 4.39 -3.76 0.61
C HIS A 179 5.92 -3.82 0.57
N PHE A 180 6.60 -3.51 1.69
CA PHE A 180 8.04 -3.73 1.80
C PHE A 180 8.40 -5.21 1.65
N PHE A 181 7.69 -6.09 2.36
CA PHE A 181 7.92 -7.54 2.30
C PHE A 181 7.61 -8.13 0.93
N ILE A 182 6.62 -7.58 0.21
CA ILE A 182 6.33 -7.97 -1.17
C ILE A 182 7.53 -7.64 -2.07
N ILE A 183 8.09 -6.44 -1.98
CA ILE A 183 9.28 -6.04 -2.75
C ILE A 183 10.47 -6.93 -2.40
N GLN A 184 10.75 -7.08 -1.10
CA GLN A 184 11.83 -7.91 -0.59
C GLN A 184 11.77 -9.34 -1.11
N ASN A 185 10.58 -9.93 -1.14
CA ASN A 185 10.38 -11.29 -1.59
C ASN A 185 10.81 -11.53 -3.04
N PHE A 186 10.56 -10.55 -3.94
CA PHE A 186 10.96 -10.68 -5.34
C PHE A 186 12.42 -10.31 -5.59
N LEU A 187 12.99 -9.42 -4.79
CA LEU A 187 14.33 -8.88 -5.04
C LEU A 187 15.42 -9.51 -4.17
N GLY A 188 15.06 -10.38 -3.23
CA GLY A 188 16.01 -10.98 -2.30
C GLY A 188 16.72 -9.95 -1.42
N LEU A 189 16.09 -8.81 -1.12
CA LEU A 189 16.66 -7.79 -0.26
C LEU A 189 16.79 -8.35 1.17
N PRO A 190 17.92 -8.08 1.88
CA PRO A 190 18.07 -8.55 3.26
C PRO A 190 17.01 -7.94 4.16
N ALA A 191 16.60 -8.70 5.19
CA ALA A 191 15.59 -8.28 6.17
C ALA A 191 16.09 -7.16 7.12
N ASP A 192 17.40 -6.90 7.12
CA ASP A 192 18.07 -6.05 8.11
C ASP A 192 18.23 -4.60 7.62
N PHE A 193 17.11 -3.93 7.35
CA PHE A 193 17.10 -2.47 7.29
C PHE A 193 16.28 -1.96 8.47
N GLY A 194 16.93 -1.77 9.62
CA GLY A 194 16.28 -1.12 10.77
C GLY A 194 16.73 -1.58 12.14
N SER A 195 18.03 -1.59 12.39
CA SER A 195 18.56 -1.55 13.76
C SER A 195 19.78 -0.63 13.75
N SER A 196 19.50 0.65 13.92
CA SER A 196 20.47 1.65 14.38
C SER A 196 19.74 2.62 15.27
#